data_371bba331460b8f040793c7f7393abf8
#
_entry.id   371bba331460b8f040793c7f7393abf8
#
_cell.length_a   1.000
_cell.length_b   1.000
_cell.length_c   1.000
_cell.angle_alpha   90.00
_cell.angle_beta   90.00
_cell.angle_gamma   90.00
#
_symmetry.space_group_name_H-M   'P 1'
#
loop_
_entity.id
_entity.type
_entity.pdbx_description
1 polymer ?
#
loop_
_entity_poly.entity_id
_entity_poly.type
_entity_poly.pdbx_seq_one_letter_code
_entity_poly.pdbx_strand_id
1 'polypeptide(L)'
;MHKPMRYKFILISISLLFGTCHLFAQSEVLTIEKNGGVTVSYSFDTHPRVTFDDRYLRVATDITEVSYPLSEVKRYSITKSEEPFNSQNIVIDEKELSSFTNGSEIGNCDIQYKRTFNDTEWQPLYVPFEIDVTLVNNDFDVAVINNFHQYDDDNDGVFDRTVLEIRKVTGRKTLMANWPYLIRSKASGEKTISILDATLYPTESYAIDCFSVELHYTFTGTYKTISNLRANDYYTLKGGRLEKSYTSSETLPPFRWYMHITPRSEQFKNNPIILQSRAIEIAEISGDATSIDEIHDNKAFLQKEAYRIDGTKISTPNRGLYIMKMRDGSYRKVVVK
;
A
#
# COMPACT_ATOMS: atom_id res chain seq x y z
N MET A 1 34.18 -71.95 16.64
CA MET A 1 32.86 -72.36 16.13
C MET A 1 31.84 -71.32 16.55
N HIS A 2 31.52 -70.32 15.70
CA HIS A 2 30.51 -69.28 15.99
C HIS A 2 29.21 -69.67 15.31
N LYS A 3 28.13 -69.79 16.09
CA LYS A 3 26.77 -69.94 15.58
C LYS A 3 26.19 -68.57 15.20
N PRO A 4 25.59 -68.41 14.04
CA PRO A 4 24.88 -67.15 13.68
C PRO A 4 23.51 -67.12 14.36
N MET A 5 23.23 -65.97 14.99
CA MET A 5 21.92 -65.61 15.60
C MET A 5 20.93 -65.23 14.47
N ARG A 6 19.89 -66.01 14.32
CA ARG A 6 18.80 -65.71 13.36
C ARG A 6 17.81 -64.75 14.00
N TYR A 7 17.74 -63.52 13.48
CA TYR A 7 16.66 -62.62 13.82
C TYR A 7 15.40 -62.99 13.05
N LYS A 8 14.32 -63.34 13.82
CA LYS A 8 12.99 -63.49 13.28
C LYS A 8 12.34 -62.12 13.15
N PHE A 9 12.10 -61.68 11.94
CA PHE A 9 11.22 -60.53 11.69
C PHE A 9 9.77 -60.92 12.00
N ILE A 10 9.19 -60.29 13.01
CA ILE A 10 7.74 -60.38 13.28
C ILE A 10 7.10 -59.25 12.49
N LEU A 11 6.40 -59.58 11.41
CA LEU A 11 5.53 -58.65 10.66
C LEU A 11 4.25 -58.48 11.49
N ILE A 12 4.12 -57.34 12.15
CA ILE A 12 2.85 -56.96 12.78
C ILE A 12 2.06 -56.18 11.75
N SER A 13 1.06 -56.81 11.14
CA SER A 13 0.04 -56.15 10.33
C SER A 13 -0.90 -55.41 11.26
N ILE A 14 -0.74 -54.12 11.40
CA ILE A 14 -1.75 -53.28 12.06
C ILE A 14 -2.73 -52.83 11.00
N SER A 15 -3.93 -53.44 11.01
CA SER A 15 -5.08 -52.93 10.26
C SER A 15 -5.56 -51.66 10.93
N LEU A 16 -5.24 -50.51 10.32
CA LEU A 16 -5.76 -49.19 10.74
C LEU A 16 -7.21 -49.09 10.28
N LEU A 17 -8.14 -49.02 11.22
CA LEU A 17 -9.47 -48.46 11.03
C LEU A 17 -9.29 -47.01 10.54
N PHE A 18 -9.82 -46.71 9.36
CA PHE A 18 -9.94 -45.34 8.85
C PHE A 18 -10.97 -44.57 9.69
N GLY A 19 -10.53 -44.00 10.80
CA GLY A 19 -11.12 -42.80 11.33
C GLY A 19 -10.53 -41.64 10.56
N THR A 20 -11.35 -40.82 9.88
CA THR A 20 -10.94 -39.58 9.23
C THR A 20 -10.60 -38.56 10.30
N CYS A 21 -9.45 -38.71 10.96
CA CYS A 21 -8.77 -37.58 11.59
C CYS A 21 -8.12 -36.79 10.44
N HIS A 22 -8.63 -35.62 10.14
CA HIS A 22 -7.86 -34.62 9.46
C HIS A 22 -6.69 -34.27 10.39
N LEU A 23 -5.60 -35.00 10.26
CA LEU A 23 -4.29 -34.57 10.73
C LEU A 23 -3.93 -33.38 9.84
N PHE A 24 -4.17 -32.18 10.30
CA PHE A 24 -3.50 -31.01 9.75
C PHE A 24 -2.00 -31.28 9.88
N ALA A 25 -1.35 -31.57 8.79
CA ALA A 25 0.09 -31.69 8.77
C ALA A 25 0.64 -30.31 9.10
N GLN A 26 1.17 -30.15 10.33
CA GLN A 26 1.90 -28.95 10.70
C GLN A 26 3.11 -28.85 9.74
N SER A 27 3.11 -27.85 8.87
CA SER A 27 4.25 -27.57 8.00
C SER A 27 5.29 -26.76 8.75
N GLU A 28 6.55 -27.15 8.60
CA GLU A 28 7.66 -26.33 9.08
C GLU A 28 7.81 -25.08 8.21
N VAL A 29 8.10 -23.96 8.85
CA VAL A 29 8.28 -22.67 8.18
C VAL A 29 9.55 -21.99 8.66
N LEU A 30 10.29 -21.43 7.73
CA LEU A 30 11.35 -20.48 8.01
C LEU A 30 10.72 -19.11 8.22
N THR A 31 10.92 -18.52 9.38
CA THR A 31 10.36 -17.22 9.73
C THR A 31 11.47 -16.19 9.90
N ILE A 32 11.36 -15.06 9.21
CA ILE A 32 12.22 -13.88 9.34
C ILE A 32 11.42 -12.80 10.04
N GLU A 33 11.80 -12.44 11.25
CA GLU A 33 11.24 -11.30 11.99
C GLU A 33 12.11 -10.07 11.74
N LYS A 34 11.51 -9.02 11.19
CA LYS A 34 12.19 -7.74 10.95
C LYS A 34 12.02 -6.81 12.15
N ASN A 35 12.97 -5.87 12.29
CA ASN A 35 12.80 -4.75 13.19
C ASN A 35 11.53 -3.97 12.79
N GLY A 36 10.64 -3.69 13.78
CA GLY A 36 9.39 -3.01 13.51
C GLY A 36 8.19 -3.93 13.28
N GLY A 37 8.26 -5.24 13.67
CA GLY A 37 7.08 -6.11 13.78
C GLY A 37 6.60 -6.78 12.47
N VAL A 38 7.36 -6.66 11.39
CA VAL A 38 7.06 -7.41 10.16
C VAL A 38 7.64 -8.82 10.25
N THR A 39 6.80 -9.79 9.96
CA THR A 39 7.20 -11.20 9.89
C THR A 39 6.99 -11.72 8.48
N VAL A 40 8.02 -12.35 7.91
CA VAL A 40 7.95 -13.04 6.62
C VAL A 40 8.22 -14.52 6.86
N SER A 41 7.32 -15.38 6.41
CA SER A 41 7.44 -16.82 6.58
C SER A 41 7.48 -17.53 5.24
N TYR A 42 8.36 -18.52 5.13
CA TYR A 42 8.56 -19.35 3.94
C TYR A 42 8.21 -20.79 4.27
N SER A 43 7.33 -21.41 3.46
CA SER A 43 7.06 -22.84 3.58
C SER A 43 8.28 -23.67 3.24
N PHE A 44 8.57 -24.70 4.01
CA PHE A 44 9.64 -25.68 3.69
C PHE A 44 9.34 -26.47 2.42
N ASP A 45 8.08 -26.51 1.97
CA ASP A 45 7.72 -27.11 0.67
C ASP A 45 8.36 -26.36 -0.52
N THR A 46 8.77 -25.11 -0.32
CA THR A 46 9.49 -24.31 -1.31
C THR A 46 11.01 -24.41 -1.19
N HIS A 47 11.52 -25.33 -0.37
CA HIS A 47 12.94 -25.62 -0.12
C HIS A 47 13.78 -24.37 0.18
N PRO A 48 13.43 -23.57 1.22
CA PRO A 48 14.13 -22.35 1.53
C PRO A 48 15.59 -22.60 1.95
N ARG A 49 16.49 -21.88 1.33
CA ARG A 49 17.93 -21.89 1.65
C ARG A 49 18.32 -20.52 2.17
N VAL A 50 18.93 -20.47 3.34
CA VAL A 50 19.40 -19.22 3.97
C VAL A 50 20.89 -19.09 3.77
N THR A 51 21.32 -17.96 3.26
CA THR A 51 22.72 -17.58 3.14
C THR A 51 22.96 -16.20 3.73
N PHE A 52 24.20 -15.95 4.16
CA PHE A 52 24.59 -14.69 4.77
C PHE A 52 25.80 -14.13 4.04
N ASP A 53 25.84 -12.82 3.89
CA ASP A 53 27.06 -12.06 3.62
C ASP A 53 27.21 -10.95 4.67
N ASP A 54 28.19 -10.06 4.50
CA ASP A 54 28.49 -9.02 5.49
C ASP A 54 27.34 -8.02 5.71
N ARG A 55 26.36 -7.95 4.80
CA ARG A 55 25.28 -6.96 4.81
C ARG A 55 23.89 -7.56 4.73
N TYR A 56 23.73 -8.77 4.20
CA TYR A 56 22.44 -9.34 3.88
C TYR A 56 22.27 -10.77 4.41
N LEU A 57 21.07 -11.06 4.90
CA LEU A 57 20.51 -12.40 4.98
C LEU A 57 19.73 -12.61 3.68
N ARG A 58 20.02 -13.69 2.95
CA ARG A 58 19.28 -14.05 1.72
C ARG A 58 18.53 -15.34 1.94
N VAL A 59 17.28 -15.34 1.49
CA VAL A 59 16.43 -16.53 1.44
C VAL A 59 16.16 -16.83 -0.02
N ALA A 60 16.65 -17.95 -0.51
CA ALA A 60 16.34 -18.47 -1.83
C ALA A 60 15.40 -19.67 -1.69
N THR A 61 14.30 -19.67 -2.43
CA THR A 61 13.35 -20.78 -2.58
C THR A 61 13.38 -21.29 -4.02
N ASP A 62 12.55 -22.28 -4.33
CA ASP A 62 12.43 -22.78 -5.71
C ASP A 62 11.84 -21.73 -6.68
N ILE A 63 11.17 -20.69 -6.15
CA ILE A 63 10.40 -19.70 -6.94
C ILE A 63 10.88 -18.26 -6.76
N THR A 64 11.67 -17.95 -5.71
CA THR A 64 12.09 -16.57 -5.45
C THR A 64 13.40 -16.51 -4.66
N GLU A 65 14.09 -15.37 -4.75
CA GLU A 65 15.23 -15.04 -3.89
C GLU A 65 15.01 -13.64 -3.32
N VAL A 66 15.07 -13.52 -1.99
CA VAL A 66 14.86 -12.25 -1.26
C VAL A 66 16.08 -11.96 -0.38
N SER A 67 16.54 -10.71 -0.44
CA SER A 67 17.65 -10.23 0.40
C SER A 67 17.13 -9.29 1.48
N TYR A 68 17.46 -9.58 2.72
CA TYR A 68 17.12 -8.78 3.89
C TYR A 68 18.39 -8.11 4.43
N PRO A 69 18.47 -6.77 4.50
CA PRO A 69 19.58 -6.11 5.18
C PRO A 69 19.67 -6.60 6.62
N LEU A 70 20.86 -7.02 7.06
CA LEU A 70 21.07 -7.52 8.43
C LEU A 70 20.68 -6.49 9.50
N SER A 71 20.78 -5.20 9.19
CA SER A 71 20.31 -4.12 10.06
C SER A 71 18.79 -4.09 10.28
N GLU A 72 18.03 -4.75 9.42
CA GLU A 72 16.58 -4.84 9.51
C GLU A 72 16.10 -6.15 10.11
N VAL A 73 16.95 -7.18 10.16
CA VAL A 73 16.59 -8.50 10.68
C VAL A 73 16.75 -8.51 12.20
N LYS A 74 15.67 -8.76 12.92
CA LYS A 74 15.69 -8.95 14.37
C LYS A 74 16.08 -10.38 14.74
N ARG A 75 15.49 -11.34 14.07
CA ARG A 75 15.82 -12.76 14.20
C ARG A 75 15.29 -13.56 13.01
N TYR A 76 15.82 -14.76 12.87
CA TYR A 76 15.19 -15.81 12.05
C TYR A 76 15.03 -17.07 12.87
N SER A 77 14.04 -17.88 12.54
CA SER A 77 13.73 -19.13 13.27
C SER A 77 13.00 -20.11 12.36
N ILE A 78 13.05 -21.38 12.71
CA ILE A 78 12.20 -22.42 12.13
C ILE A 78 11.09 -22.66 13.13
N THR A 79 9.86 -22.52 12.70
CA THR A 79 8.66 -22.71 13.52
C THR A 79 7.70 -23.66 12.81
N LYS A 80 6.66 -24.09 13.51
CA LYS A 80 5.55 -24.83 12.91
C LYS A 80 4.40 -23.89 12.64
N SER A 81 3.85 -23.95 11.44
CA SER A 81 2.60 -23.25 11.11
C SER A 81 1.43 -24.18 11.37
N GLU A 82 0.39 -23.67 12.03
CA GLU A 82 -0.87 -24.39 12.22
C GLU A 82 -1.76 -24.31 10.97
N GLU A 83 -1.53 -23.27 10.15
CA GLU A 83 -2.26 -23.06 8.91
C GLU A 83 -1.33 -23.28 7.70
N PRO A 84 -1.74 -24.06 6.71
CA PRO A 84 -1.01 -24.19 5.45
C PRO A 84 -1.08 -22.87 4.66
N PHE A 85 0.04 -22.44 4.11
CA PHE A 85 0.12 -21.34 3.13
C PHE A 85 1.01 -21.75 1.96
N ASN A 86 0.72 -21.20 0.78
CA ASN A 86 1.24 -21.73 -0.48
C ASN A 86 2.74 -21.46 -0.68
N SER A 87 3.25 -20.29 -0.23
CA SER A 87 4.65 -19.94 -0.47
C SER A 87 5.26 -19.05 0.61
N GLN A 88 4.69 -17.88 0.85
CA GLN A 88 5.18 -16.90 1.80
C GLN A 88 4.00 -16.24 2.49
N ASN A 89 4.06 -16.12 3.82
CA ASN A 89 3.06 -15.39 4.60
C ASN A 89 3.70 -14.14 5.19
N ILE A 90 3.12 -12.98 4.87
CA ILE A 90 3.61 -11.67 5.29
C ILE A 90 2.56 -11.02 6.19
N VAL A 91 2.90 -10.85 7.46
CA VAL A 91 2.04 -10.13 8.41
C VAL A 91 2.60 -8.73 8.62
N ILE A 92 1.77 -7.73 8.34
CA ILE A 92 2.07 -6.31 8.55
C ILE A 92 1.09 -5.81 9.61
N ASP A 93 1.58 -5.58 10.82
CA ASP A 93 0.78 -5.03 11.91
C ASP A 93 1.16 -3.56 12.15
N GLU A 94 0.26 -2.64 11.83
CA GLU A 94 0.53 -1.20 11.96
C GLU A 94 0.86 -0.76 13.39
N LYS A 95 0.35 -1.45 14.41
CA LYS A 95 0.62 -1.09 15.81
C LYS A 95 2.07 -1.25 16.20
N GLU A 96 2.74 -2.20 15.53
CA GLU A 96 4.14 -2.57 15.82
C GLU A 96 5.13 -1.75 14.97
N LEU A 97 4.63 -0.91 14.04
CA LEU A 97 5.44 -0.29 13.02
C LEU A 97 5.61 1.21 13.22
N SER A 98 6.85 1.67 13.36
CA SER A 98 7.22 3.07 13.15
C SER A 98 7.70 3.35 11.71
N SER A 99 8.13 2.31 11.00
CA SER A 99 8.50 2.38 9.58
C SER A 99 8.39 0.99 8.94
N PHE A 100 8.12 0.98 7.65
CA PHE A 100 8.13 -0.22 6.82
C PHE A 100 9.03 0.01 5.62
N THR A 101 9.90 -0.95 5.33
CA THR A 101 10.77 -0.89 4.13
C THR A 101 10.77 -2.26 3.47
N ASN A 102 10.49 -2.27 2.19
CA ASN A 102 10.67 -3.41 1.31
C ASN A 102 11.46 -2.94 0.10
N GLY A 103 12.65 -3.48 -0.10
CA GLY A 103 13.58 -3.02 -1.16
C GLY A 103 13.42 -3.75 -2.49
N SER A 104 12.70 -4.87 -2.51
CA SER A 104 12.53 -5.72 -3.70
C SER A 104 11.11 -6.22 -3.81
N GLU A 105 10.69 -6.57 -5.01
CA GLU A 105 9.42 -7.25 -5.25
C GLU A 105 9.45 -8.67 -4.68
N ILE A 106 8.37 -9.05 -3.97
CA ILE A 106 8.17 -10.39 -3.42
C ILE A 106 6.83 -10.89 -3.95
N GLY A 107 6.88 -11.80 -4.91
CA GLY A 107 5.68 -12.41 -5.51
C GLY A 107 5.19 -13.63 -4.74
N ASN A 108 4.00 -14.12 -5.10
CA ASN A 108 3.37 -15.34 -4.57
C ASN A 108 3.31 -15.36 -3.04
N CYS A 109 2.87 -14.28 -2.42
CA CYS A 109 2.78 -14.18 -0.97
C CYS A 109 1.34 -13.97 -0.50
N ASP A 110 1.02 -14.51 0.67
CA ASP A 110 -0.21 -14.23 1.38
C ASP A 110 0.04 -13.07 2.34
N ILE A 111 -0.68 -11.97 2.16
CA ILE A 111 -0.50 -10.75 2.95
C ILE A 111 -1.64 -10.61 3.93
N GLN A 112 -1.31 -10.40 5.20
CA GLN A 112 -2.23 -10.01 6.25
C GLN A 112 -1.85 -8.62 6.76
N TYR A 113 -2.63 -7.62 6.40
CA TYR A 113 -2.43 -6.25 6.83
C TYR A 113 -3.42 -5.91 7.94
N LYS A 114 -2.91 -5.67 9.15
CA LYS A 114 -3.69 -5.38 10.35
C LYS A 114 -3.67 -3.90 10.66
N ARG A 115 -4.83 -3.32 10.88
CA ARG A 115 -5.03 -1.92 11.19
C ARG A 115 -6.16 -1.71 12.20
N THR A 116 -6.00 -0.75 13.10
CA THR A 116 -7.08 -0.32 14.00
C THR A 116 -7.79 0.90 13.44
N PHE A 117 -9.10 0.81 13.33
CA PHE A 117 -10.01 1.91 12.99
C PHE A 117 -10.71 2.40 14.25
N ASN A 118 -10.44 3.61 14.68
CA ASN A 118 -11.04 4.20 15.89
C ASN A 118 -12.48 4.65 15.65
N ASP A 119 -12.84 4.90 14.41
CA ASP A 119 -14.14 5.40 13.95
C ASP A 119 -14.49 4.82 12.57
N THR A 120 -15.60 5.26 12.01
CA THR A 120 -16.09 4.90 10.68
C THR A 120 -15.90 6.02 9.65
N GLU A 121 -15.03 6.97 9.93
CA GLU A 121 -14.70 8.07 9.03
C GLU A 121 -13.65 7.66 7.98
N TRP A 122 -13.56 8.44 6.91
CA TRP A 122 -12.54 8.26 5.90
C TRP A 122 -11.14 8.47 6.48
N GLN A 123 -10.23 7.56 6.16
CA GLN A 123 -8.84 7.58 6.59
C GLN A 123 -7.91 7.37 5.39
N PRO A 124 -6.66 7.89 5.42
CA PRO A 124 -5.69 7.67 4.36
C PRO A 124 -5.30 6.19 4.29
N LEU A 125 -5.13 5.67 3.07
CA LEU A 125 -4.58 4.34 2.80
C LEU A 125 -3.44 4.47 1.79
N TYR A 126 -2.30 3.86 2.12
CA TYR A 126 -1.12 3.81 1.26
C TYR A 126 -0.36 2.52 1.53
N VAL A 127 -0.49 1.53 0.66
CA VAL A 127 0.05 0.18 0.88
C VAL A 127 0.92 -0.29 -0.28
N PRO A 128 1.93 -1.16 -0.05
CA PRO A 128 2.85 -1.64 -1.07
C PRO A 128 2.38 -2.92 -1.76
N PHE A 129 1.06 -3.14 -1.84
CA PHE A 129 0.44 -4.29 -2.50
C PHE A 129 -0.88 -3.87 -3.12
N GLU A 130 -1.32 -4.62 -4.10
CA GLU A 130 -2.61 -4.41 -4.77
C GLU A 130 -3.76 -4.98 -3.94
N ILE A 131 -4.93 -4.34 -4.00
CA ILE A 131 -6.14 -4.79 -3.30
C ILE A 131 -7.27 -4.91 -4.31
N ASP A 132 -7.78 -6.13 -4.53
CA ASP A 132 -9.05 -6.31 -5.20
C ASP A 132 -10.18 -5.81 -4.28
N VAL A 133 -10.92 -4.80 -4.74
CA VAL A 133 -11.99 -4.16 -3.96
C VAL A 133 -13.08 -5.16 -3.56
N THR A 134 -13.30 -6.20 -4.36
CA THR A 134 -14.30 -7.22 -4.03
C THR A 134 -13.96 -8.05 -2.79
N LEU A 135 -12.67 -8.15 -2.44
CA LEU A 135 -12.22 -8.88 -1.25
C LEU A 135 -12.44 -8.10 0.04
N VAL A 136 -12.58 -6.77 -0.05
CA VAL A 136 -12.65 -5.89 1.13
C VAL A 136 -13.98 -5.17 1.29
N ASN A 137 -14.86 -5.19 0.29
CA ASN A 137 -16.10 -4.42 0.25
C ASN A 137 -17.13 -4.79 1.31
N ASN A 138 -17.02 -5.94 1.97
CA ASN A 138 -17.89 -6.31 3.07
C ASN A 138 -17.61 -5.50 4.34
N ASP A 139 -16.33 -5.24 4.61
CA ASP A 139 -15.87 -4.57 5.82
C ASP A 139 -15.48 -3.11 5.60
N PHE A 140 -15.19 -2.73 4.35
CA PHE A 140 -14.65 -1.42 4.02
C PHE A 140 -15.35 -0.78 2.83
N ASP A 141 -15.39 0.54 2.84
CA ASP A 141 -15.51 1.35 1.64
C ASP A 141 -14.13 1.89 1.27
N VAL A 142 -13.82 1.97 -0.01
CA VAL A 142 -12.60 2.59 -0.52
C VAL A 142 -12.94 3.68 -1.51
N ALA A 143 -12.12 4.72 -1.55
CA ALA A 143 -12.33 5.85 -2.46
C ALA A 143 -11.01 6.36 -3.04
N VAL A 144 -11.12 6.98 -4.19
CA VAL A 144 -10.04 7.70 -4.86
C VAL A 144 -10.19 9.19 -4.63
N ILE A 145 -9.08 9.88 -4.60
CA ILE A 145 -9.00 11.33 -4.67
C ILE A 145 -9.39 11.74 -6.08
N ASN A 146 -10.47 12.52 -6.22
CA ASN A 146 -10.95 12.94 -7.53
C ASN A 146 -10.40 14.31 -7.91
N ASN A 147 -10.74 15.34 -7.15
CA ASN A 147 -10.32 16.72 -7.43
C ASN A 147 -10.58 17.62 -6.22
N PHE A 148 -10.14 18.88 -6.32
CA PHE A 148 -10.56 19.96 -5.43
C PHE A 148 -11.55 20.87 -6.13
N HIS A 149 -12.63 21.18 -5.42
CA HIS A 149 -13.61 22.16 -5.87
C HIS A 149 -13.60 23.36 -4.92
N GLN A 150 -13.52 24.55 -5.49
CA GLN A 150 -13.57 25.82 -4.76
C GLN A 150 -14.95 26.45 -5.00
N TYR A 151 -15.62 26.83 -3.92
CA TYR A 151 -16.95 27.42 -3.93
C TYR A 151 -16.87 28.90 -3.54
N ASP A 152 -17.53 29.73 -4.33
CA ASP A 152 -17.83 31.12 -4.08
C ASP A 152 -19.33 31.14 -3.74
N ASP A 153 -19.67 31.08 -2.44
CA ASP A 153 -21.03 30.85 -1.98
C ASP A 153 -21.87 32.13 -2.05
N ASP A 154 -21.26 33.33 -2.05
CA ASP A 154 -21.95 34.64 -2.13
C ASP A 154 -21.76 35.35 -3.48
N ASN A 155 -21.01 34.75 -4.41
CA ASN A 155 -20.74 35.28 -5.77
C ASN A 155 -20.01 36.64 -5.76
N ASP A 156 -19.15 36.90 -4.81
CA ASP A 156 -18.34 38.10 -4.74
C ASP A 156 -17.04 38.03 -5.55
N GLY A 157 -16.76 36.84 -6.13
CA GLY A 157 -15.55 36.53 -6.91
C GLY A 157 -14.38 36.04 -6.04
N VAL A 158 -14.61 35.81 -4.75
CA VAL A 158 -13.66 35.22 -3.81
C VAL A 158 -14.15 33.84 -3.38
N PHE A 159 -13.27 32.84 -3.33
CA PHE A 159 -13.66 31.50 -2.91
C PHE A 159 -13.79 31.43 -1.37
N ASP A 160 -14.97 31.06 -0.89
CA ASP A 160 -15.28 30.94 0.53
C ASP A 160 -14.78 29.64 1.15
N ARG A 161 -14.82 28.56 0.38
CA ARG A 161 -14.42 27.23 0.84
C ARG A 161 -13.83 26.36 -0.27
N THR A 162 -13.02 25.44 0.16
CA THR A 162 -12.44 24.39 -0.68
C THR A 162 -12.88 23.03 -0.18
N VAL A 163 -13.27 22.15 -1.08
CA VAL A 163 -13.75 20.80 -0.80
C VAL A 163 -12.89 19.81 -1.58
N LEU A 164 -12.42 18.78 -0.90
CA LEU A 164 -11.84 17.60 -1.55
C LEU A 164 -12.97 16.68 -2.01
N GLU A 165 -13.13 16.54 -3.29
CA GLU A 165 -14.05 15.57 -3.88
C GLU A 165 -13.39 14.19 -3.93
N ILE A 166 -14.09 13.20 -3.39
CA ILE A 166 -13.68 11.80 -3.48
C ILE A 166 -14.76 10.99 -4.19
N ARG A 167 -14.33 9.89 -4.79
CA ARG A 167 -15.26 8.98 -5.49
C ARG A 167 -15.06 7.56 -5.00
N LYS A 168 -16.14 6.92 -4.57
CA LYS A 168 -16.10 5.51 -4.14
C LYS A 168 -15.68 4.60 -5.29
N VAL A 169 -14.92 3.60 -4.96
CA VAL A 169 -14.54 2.52 -5.87
C VAL A 169 -15.44 1.34 -5.58
N THR A 170 -16.19 0.89 -6.57
CA THR A 170 -17.10 -0.26 -6.46
C THR A 170 -16.84 -1.27 -7.57
N GLY A 171 -17.40 -2.48 -7.42
CA GLY A 171 -17.28 -3.53 -8.42
C GLY A 171 -15.90 -4.20 -8.45
N ARG A 172 -15.61 -4.87 -9.56
CA ARG A 172 -14.34 -5.59 -9.77
C ARG A 172 -13.25 -4.63 -10.22
N LYS A 173 -12.56 -4.05 -9.26
CA LYS A 173 -11.46 -3.11 -9.49
C LYS A 173 -10.33 -3.39 -8.52
N THR A 174 -9.11 -3.13 -8.94
CA THR A 174 -7.90 -3.34 -8.15
C THR A 174 -7.28 -2.01 -7.78
N LEU A 175 -7.11 -1.75 -6.48
CA LEU A 175 -6.31 -0.63 -5.99
C LEU A 175 -4.84 -0.96 -6.22
N MET A 176 -4.10 -0.02 -6.76
CA MET A 176 -2.68 -0.23 -7.04
C MET A 176 -1.82 -0.05 -5.81
N ALA A 177 -0.72 -0.78 -5.76
CA ALA A 177 0.34 -0.57 -4.78
C ALA A 177 0.94 0.84 -4.87
N ASN A 178 1.38 1.37 -3.72
CA ASN A 178 2.05 2.66 -3.63
C ASN A 178 1.23 3.84 -4.21
N TRP A 179 -0.09 3.83 -4.00
CA TRP A 179 -0.97 4.88 -4.49
C TRP A 179 -1.86 5.43 -3.36
N PRO A 180 -2.05 6.76 -3.26
CA PRO A 180 -2.92 7.35 -2.25
C PRO A 180 -4.39 7.05 -2.49
N TYR A 181 -5.01 6.37 -1.53
CA TYR A 181 -6.45 6.09 -1.48
C TYR A 181 -7.03 6.56 -0.15
N LEU A 182 -8.35 6.54 -0.07
CA LEU A 182 -9.08 6.63 1.19
C LEU A 182 -9.73 5.28 1.48
N ILE A 183 -9.77 4.93 2.76
CA ILE A 183 -10.47 3.75 3.26
C ILE A 183 -11.32 4.13 4.45
N ARG A 184 -12.49 3.52 4.55
CA ARG A 184 -13.42 3.68 5.67
C ARG A 184 -13.87 2.30 6.12
N SER A 185 -13.68 1.97 7.39
CA SER A 185 -14.23 0.73 7.95
C SER A 185 -15.70 0.91 8.27
N LYS A 186 -16.51 -0.11 8.02
CA LYS A 186 -17.95 -0.12 8.37
C LYS A 186 -18.19 -0.29 9.87
N ALA A 187 -17.16 -0.66 10.63
CA ALA A 187 -17.20 -0.76 12.08
C ALA A 187 -15.81 -0.45 12.66
N SER A 188 -15.77 0.20 13.83
CA SER A 188 -14.53 0.46 14.57
C SER A 188 -13.91 -0.85 15.08
N GLY A 189 -12.64 -0.76 15.47
CA GLY A 189 -11.87 -1.89 16.00
C GLY A 189 -10.72 -2.31 15.10
N GLU A 190 -10.05 -3.36 15.51
CA GLU A 190 -8.99 -3.97 14.71
C GLU A 190 -9.59 -4.73 13.52
N LYS A 191 -9.00 -4.52 12.36
CA LYS A 191 -9.38 -5.14 11.10
C LYS A 191 -8.17 -5.73 10.42
N THR A 192 -8.39 -6.81 9.67
CA THR A 192 -7.37 -7.44 8.85
C THR A 192 -7.82 -7.46 7.40
N ILE A 193 -6.97 -6.96 6.51
CA ILE A 193 -7.10 -7.13 5.08
C ILE A 193 -6.20 -8.29 4.70
N SER A 194 -6.81 -9.39 4.22
CA SER A 194 -6.11 -10.60 3.79
C SER A 194 -6.16 -10.73 2.28
N ILE A 195 -5.00 -10.88 1.66
CA ILE A 195 -4.86 -11.02 0.21
C ILE A 195 -3.98 -12.24 -0.04
N LEU A 196 -4.53 -13.18 -0.81
CA LEU A 196 -3.83 -14.41 -1.18
C LEU A 196 -3.15 -14.22 -2.54
N ASP A 197 -2.03 -14.92 -2.73
CA ASP A 197 -1.27 -14.93 -3.98
C ASP A 197 -0.92 -13.52 -4.50
N ALA A 198 -0.55 -12.66 -3.57
CA ALA A 198 -0.25 -11.27 -3.82
C ALA A 198 1.22 -11.05 -4.21
N THR A 199 1.48 -9.85 -4.71
CA THR A 199 2.83 -9.30 -4.84
C THR A 199 3.02 -8.16 -3.85
N LEU A 200 4.05 -8.25 -3.00
CA LEU A 200 4.52 -7.13 -2.20
C LEU A 200 5.55 -6.36 -3.01
N TYR A 201 5.20 -5.13 -3.38
CA TYR A 201 6.07 -4.27 -4.17
C TYR A 201 7.11 -3.53 -3.31
N PRO A 202 8.21 -3.05 -3.91
CA PRO A 202 9.14 -2.16 -3.22
C PRO A 202 8.40 -0.94 -2.66
N THR A 203 8.79 -0.52 -1.44
CA THR A 203 8.24 0.67 -0.81
C THR A 203 8.79 1.92 -1.51
N GLU A 204 7.93 2.63 -2.19
CA GLU A 204 8.24 3.88 -2.86
C GLU A 204 7.30 4.97 -2.37
N SER A 205 7.82 6.17 -2.19
CA SER A 205 6.99 7.34 -1.87
C SER A 205 6.56 8.00 -3.17
N TYR A 206 5.30 7.78 -3.57
CA TYR A 206 4.71 8.48 -4.69
C TYR A 206 3.88 9.64 -4.22
N ALA A 207 3.87 10.67 -5.06
CA ALA A 207 2.99 11.80 -4.92
C ALA A 207 2.02 11.86 -6.10
N ILE A 208 0.77 12.21 -5.82
CA ILE A 208 -0.20 12.60 -6.83
C ILE A 208 -0.52 14.07 -6.67
N ASP A 209 -0.77 14.72 -7.80
CA ASP A 209 -1.02 16.15 -7.86
C ASP A 209 -2.45 16.43 -8.32
N CYS A 210 -3.11 17.31 -7.59
CA CYS A 210 -4.38 17.90 -7.97
C CYS A 210 -4.23 19.41 -8.07
N PHE A 211 -5.07 20.06 -8.86
CA PHE A 211 -4.95 21.49 -9.12
C PHE A 211 -6.31 22.17 -9.02
N SER A 212 -6.33 23.32 -8.38
CA SER A 212 -7.36 24.33 -8.58
C SER A 212 -6.82 25.48 -9.44
N VAL A 213 -7.59 26.53 -9.58
CA VAL A 213 -7.16 27.73 -10.32
C VAL A 213 -5.90 28.33 -9.71
N GLU A 214 -5.83 28.37 -8.40
CA GLU A 214 -4.82 29.12 -7.64
C GLU A 214 -3.81 28.22 -6.93
N LEU A 215 -4.16 26.97 -6.63
CA LEU A 215 -3.39 26.10 -5.77
C LEU A 215 -3.03 24.78 -6.45
N HIS A 216 -1.92 24.26 -5.99
CA HIS A 216 -1.43 22.92 -6.27
C HIS A 216 -1.45 22.11 -4.98
N TYR A 217 -2.08 20.94 -5.01
CA TYR A 217 -2.26 20.02 -3.91
C TYR A 217 -1.48 18.76 -4.21
N THR A 218 -0.48 18.46 -3.40
CA THR A 218 0.36 17.28 -3.57
C THR A 218 0.07 16.30 -2.46
N PHE A 219 -0.42 15.09 -2.79
CA PHE A 219 -0.63 14.00 -1.87
C PHE A 219 0.55 13.05 -1.92
N THR A 220 1.25 12.90 -0.81
CA THR A 220 2.47 12.08 -0.73
C THR A 220 2.26 10.93 0.22
N GLY A 221 2.47 9.70 -0.26
CA GLY A 221 2.41 8.49 0.56
C GLY A 221 3.66 8.30 1.41
N THR A 222 3.50 7.67 2.58
CA THR A 222 4.61 7.39 3.48
C THR A 222 4.53 6.00 4.08
N TYR A 223 5.70 5.38 4.19
CA TYR A 223 5.94 4.14 4.94
C TYR A 223 6.76 4.38 6.22
N LYS A 224 6.91 5.64 6.61
CA LYS A 224 7.61 6.04 7.83
C LYS A 224 6.72 6.95 8.63
N THR A 225 6.85 6.90 9.94
CA THR A 225 6.25 7.91 10.80
C THR A 225 6.80 9.28 10.45
N ILE A 226 5.92 10.21 10.10
CA ILE A 226 6.27 11.61 9.86
C ILE A 226 6.03 12.38 11.16
N SER A 227 7.06 13.00 11.68
CA SER A 227 7.02 13.96 12.78
C SER A 227 7.09 15.39 12.22
N ASN A 228 6.88 16.37 13.09
CA ASN A 228 6.96 17.78 12.70
C ASN A 228 6.00 18.20 11.58
N LEU A 229 4.82 17.62 11.55
CA LEU A 229 3.78 17.95 10.56
C LEU A 229 3.51 19.45 10.47
N ARG A 230 3.48 20.12 11.63
CA ARG A 230 3.28 21.58 11.72
C ARG A 230 4.39 22.38 11.03
N ALA A 231 5.66 22.01 11.25
CA ALA A 231 6.79 22.74 10.69
C ALA A 231 6.87 22.64 9.17
N ASN A 232 6.27 21.57 8.60
CA ASN A 232 6.24 21.32 7.17
C ASN A 232 4.92 21.73 6.51
N ASP A 233 4.01 22.36 7.26
CA ASP A 233 2.70 22.78 6.77
C ASP A 233 1.86 21.64 6.15
N TYR A 234 2.00 20.42 6.67
CA TYR A 234 1.28 19.26 6.15
C TYR A 234 -0.16 19.21 6.65
N TYR A 235 -1.05 18.83 5.75
CA TYR A 235 -2.42 18.49 6.04
C TYR A 235 -2.56 16.98 6.16
N THR A 236 -3.30 16.55 7.17
CA THR A 236 -3.62 15.13 7.40
C THR A 236 -5.13 14.95 7.52
N LEU A 237 -5.60 13.75 7.21
CA LEU A 237 -7.01 13.44 7.31
C LEU A 237 -7.39 13.07 8.73
N LYS A 238 -8.32 13.81 9.34
CA LYS A 238 -8.81 13.62 10.70
C LYS A 238 -10.32 13.88 10.75
N GLY A 239 -11.08 12.96 11.35
CA GLY A 239 -12.52 13.14 11.54
C GLY A 239 -13.26 13.51 10.25
N GLY A 240 -12.89 12.91 9.11
CA GLY A 240 -13.51 13.20 7.83
C GLY A 240 -13.14 14.54 7.19
N ARG A 241 -12.08 15.21 7.68
CA ARG A 241 -11.58 16.48 7.13
C ARG A 241 -10.07 16.46 6.96
N LEU A 242 -9.56 17.19 5.97
CA LEU A 242 -8.14 17.49 5.88
C LEU A 242 -7.82 18.68 6.78
N GLU A 243 -7.01 18.44 7.78
CA GLU A 243 -6.64 19.46 8.75
C GLU A 243 -5.13 19.71 8.73
N LYS A 244 -4.77 21.00 8.79
CA LYS A 244 -3.38 21.41 8.99
C LYS A 244 -2.96 21.08 10.43
N SER A 245 -1.78 20.50 10.58
CA SER A 245 -1.26 20.20 11.93
C SER A 245 -0.90 21.48 12.69
N TYR A 246 -1.36 21.58 13.93
CA TYR A 246 -1.13 22.76 14.79
C TYR A 246 -0.17 22.49 15.94
N THR A 247 0.03 21.24 16.30
CA THR A 247 0.90 20.86 17.42
C THR A 247 2.18 20.22 16.92
N SER A 248 3.29 20.47 17.63
CA SER A 248 4.58 19.85 17.30
C SER A 248 4.64 18.37 17.68
N SER A 249 3.69 17.88 18.48
CA SER A 249 3.62 16.49 18.93
C SER A 249 2.83 15.58 17.99
N GLU A 250 2.12 16.16 17.02
CA GLU A 250 1.39 15.34 16.04
C GLU A 250 2.33 14.59 15.14
N THR A 251 2.00 13.30 14.95
CA THR A 251 2.70 12.40 14.04
C THR A 251 1.72 11.74 13.10
N LEU A 252 2.17 11.43 11.89
CA LEU A 252 1.45 10.61 10.94
C LEU A 252 2.11 9.23 10.92
N PRO A 253 1.41 8.14 11.25
CA PRO A 253 1.97 6.80 11.19
C PRO A 253 2.25 6.34 9.75
N PRO A 254 3.00 5.25 9.53
CA PRO A 254 3.21 4.66 8.21
C PRO A 254 1.88 4.21 7.58
N PHE A 255 1.92 3.86 6.30
CA PHE A 255 0.76 3.43 5.49
C PHE A 255 -0.33 4.49 5.34
N ARG A 256 0.09 5.76 5.40
CA ARG A 256 -0.76 6.94 5.22
C ARG A 256 -0.22 7.80 4.09
N TRP A 257 -0.98 8.81 3.76
CA TRP A 257 -0.52 9.93 2.95
C TRP A 257 -0.81 11.24 3.70
N TYR A 258 -0.06 12.25 3.36
CA TYR A 258 -0.26 13.64 3.78
C TYR A 258 -0.38 14.52 2.55
N MET A 259 -0.94 15.70 2.72
CA MET A 259 -1.09 16.66 1.65
C MET A 259 -0.28 17.92 1.95
N HIS A 260 0.33 18.48 0.92
CA HIS A 260 0.98 19.78 0.93
C HIS A 260 0.30 20.69 -0.08
N ILE A 261 0.11 21.96 0.26
CA ILE A 261 -0.51 22.96 -0.60
C ILE A 261 0.53 23.99 -0.97
N THR A 262 0.67 24.29 -2.27
CA THR A 262 1.52 25.33 -2.77
C THR A 262 0.76 26.25 -3.74
N PRO A 263 1.05 27.56 -3.75
CA PRO A 263 0.52 28.47 -4.76
C PRO A 263 1.02 28.10 -6.15
N ARG A 264 0.17 28.18 -7.16
CA ARG A 264 0.55 27.92 -8.56
C ARG A 264 1.39 29.02 -9.19
N SER A 265 1.33 30.23 -8.65
CA SER A 265 2.11 31.37 -9.12
C SER A 265 2.46 32.31 -7.98
N GLU A 266 3.43 33.19 -8.21
CA GLU A 266 3.83 34.26 -7.26
C GLU A 266 2.66 35.19 -6.91
N GLN A 267 1.72 35.41 -7.85
CA GLN A 267 0.52 36.20 -7.64
C GLN A 267 -0.35 35.67 -6.49
N PHE A 268 -0.40 34.35 -6.32
CA PHE A 268 -1.23 33.71 -5.31
C PHE A 268 -0.50 33.49 -3.98
N LYS A 269 0.80 33.69 -3.91
CA LYS A 269 1.58 33.51 -2.67
C LYS A 269 1.11 34.38 -1.52
N ASN A 270 0.57 35.55 -1.81
CA ASN A 270 0.15 36.53 -0.81
C ASN A 270 -1.36 36.53 -0.57
N ASN A 271 -2.11 35.56 -1.10
CA ASN A 271 -3.54 35.44 -0.84
C ASN A 271 -3.76 34.74 0.50
N PRO A 272 -4.05 35.49 1.61
CA PRO A 272 -4.10 34.91 2.94
C PRO A 272 -5.29 33.98 3.14
N ILE A 273 -6.36 34.09 2.34
CA ILE A 273 -7.59 33.32 2.50
C ILE A 273 -7.35 31.86 2.15
N ILE A 274 -6.57 31.61 1.11
CA ILE A 274 -6.33 30.26 0.57
C ILE A 274 -5.37 29.44 1.46
N LEU A 275 -4.34 30.12 2.00
CA LEU A 275 -3.35 29.46 2.86
C LEU A 275 -3.79 29.34 4.33
N GLN A 276 -4.91 29.97 4.71
CA GLN A 276 -5.46 29.96 6.08
C GLN A 276 -6.62 29.01 6.26
N SER A 277 -7.09 28.33 5.24
CA SER A 277 -8.14 27.30 5.42
C SER A 277 -7.65 26.24 6.39
N ARG A 278 -8.16 26.27 7.63
CA ARG A 278 -7.73 25.38 8.71
C ARG A 278 -8.17 23.94 8.47
N ALA A 279 -9.28 23.75 7.81
CA ALA A 279 -9.84 22.46 7.46
C ALA A 279 -10.46 22.50 6.07
N ILE A 280 -10.24 21.43 5.31
CA ILE A 280 -10.85 21.20 3.99
C ILE A 280 -11.83 20.06 4.17
N GLU A 281 -13.06 20.30 3.80
CA GLU A 281 -14.13 19.30 3.85
C GLU A 281 -13.93 18.23 2.77
N ILE A 282 -14.42 17.03 3.05
CA ILE A 282 -14.45 15.93 2.07
C ILE A 282 -15.90 15.74 1.64
N ALA A 283 -16.13 15.75 0.34
CA ALA A 283 -17.42 15.43 -0.26
C ALA A 283 -17.31 14.17 -1.13
N GLU A 284 -18.18 13.21 -0.84
CA GLU A 284 -18.35 12.03 -1.69
C GLU A 284 -19.27 12.41 -2.85
N ILE A 285 -18.72 12.43 -4.06
CA ILE A 285 -19.49 12.73 -5.26
C ILE A 285 -20.15 11.46 -5.80
N SER A 286 -21.38 11.63 -6.32
CA SER A 286 -22.15 10.53 -6.91
C SER A 286 -21.52 10.03 -8.20
N GLY A 287 -21.63 8.74 -8.42
CA GLY A 287 -21.05 8.03 -9.56
C GLY A 287 -19.90 7.15 -9.13
N ASP A 288 -19.92 5.93 -9.65
CA ASP A 288 -18.79 5.01 -9.49
C ASP A 288 -17.56 5.61 -10.19
N ALA A 289 -16.38 5.42 -9.63
CA ALA A 289 -15.13 5.66 -10.35
C ALA A 289 -15.15 4.75 -11.59
N THR A 290 -15.58 5.30 -12.74
CA THR A 290 -15.95 4.53 -13.94
C THR A 290 -14.76 3.82 -14.57
N SER A 291 -13.55 4.27 -14.29
CA SER A 291 -12.35 3.47 -14.51
C SER A 291 -11.25 3.88 -13.53
N ILE A 292 -10.69 2.92 -12.84
CA ILE A 292 -9.38 3.08 -12.23
C ILE A 292 -8.36 3.46 -13.32
N ASP A 293 -8.59 3.06 -14.56
CA ASP A 293 -7.80 3.46 -15.73
C ASP A 293 -7.78 4.98 -15.99
N GLU A 294 -8.88 5.72 -15.73
CA GLU A 294 -8.85 7.19 -15.83
C GLU A 294 -8.04 7.84 -14.71
N ILE A 295 -7.96 7.19 -13.56
CA ILE A 295 -7.13 7.63 -12.43
C ILE A 295 -5.69 7.17 -12.64
N HIS A 296 -5.52 6.01 -13.26
CA HIS A 296 -4.24 5.47 -13.68
C HIS A 296 -3.62 6.25 -14.86
N ASP A 297 -4.41 6.90 -15.69
CA ASP A 297 -3.90 7.80 -16.71
C ASP A 297 -3.13 8.98 -16.09
N ASN A 298 -3.52 9.45 -14.90
CA ASN A 298 -2.70 10.38 -14.12
C ASN A 298 -1.39 9.75 -13.62
N LYS A 299 -1.34 8.44 -13.37
CA LYS A 299 -0.09 7.71 -13.05
C LYS A 299 0.81 7.55 -14.29
N ALA A 300 0.23 7.45 -15.48
CA ALA A 300 0.96 7.52 -16.75
C ALA A 300 1.67 8.88 -16.93
N PHE A 301 1.07 9.97 -16.43
CA PHE A 301 1.67 11.30 -16.42
C PHE A 301 2.88 11.44 -15.48
N LEU A 302 2.92 10.66 -14.40
CA LEU A 302 4.02 10.70 -13.43
C LEU A 302 5.23 9.88 -13.85
N GLN A 303 5.17 9.15 -14.98
CA GLN A 303 6.26 8.29 -15.42
C GLN A 303 7.09 8.85 -16.56
N LYS A 304 8.26 9.12 -16.17
CA LYS A 304 9.59 9.27 -16.77
C LYS A 304 9.71 9.90 -18.15
N GLU A 305 8.92 9.58 -19.16
CA GLU A 305 9.22 10.04 -20.51
C GLU A 305 7.95 10.17 -21.36
N ALA A 306 7.61 11.39 -21.75
CA ALA A 306 6.58 11.67 -22.72
C ALA A 306 7.21 12.05 -24.08
N TYR A 307 6.62 11.56 -25.16
CA TYR A 307 7.07 11.80 -26.52
C TYR A 307 5.93 12.36 -27.36
N ARG A 308 6.22 13.25 -28.26
CA ARG A 308 5.31 13.62 -29.34
C ARG A 308 5.18 12.46 -30.32
N ILE A 309 4.18 12.53 -31.21
CA ILE A 309 3.97 11.48 -32.23
C ILE A 309 5.18 11.36 -33.20
N ASP A 310 5.95 12.45 -33.35
CA ASP A 310 7.17 12.48 -34.14
C ASP A 310 8.39 11.89 -33.41
N GLY A 311 8.21 11.37 -32.17
CA GLY A 311 9.27 10.77 -31.34
C GLY A 311 10.07 11.77 -30.53
N THR A 312 9.76 13.06 -30.56
CA THR A 312 10.47 14.08 -29.76
C THR A 312 10.08 13.96 -28.30
N LYS A 313 11.08 13.78 -27.41
CA LYS A 313 10.89 13.75 -25.96
C LYS A 313 10.51 15.12 -25.43
N ILE A 314 9.53 15.16 -24.51
CA ILE A 314 9.07 16.39 -23.86
C ILE A 314 9.07 16.23 -22.34
N SER A 315 9.32 17.32 -21.64
CA SER A 315 9.35 17.33 -20.16
C SER A 315 7.96 17.51 -19.53
N THR A 316 7.05 18.22 -20.21
CA THR A 316 5.70 18.51 -19.73
C THR A 316 4.72 18.46 -20.89
N PRO A 317 3.83 17.47 -20.95
CA PRO A 317 2.80 17.40 -21.98
C PRO A 317 1.76 18.48 -21.77
N ASN A 318 1.53 19.28 -22.81
CA ASN A 318 0.39 20.20 -22.89
C ASN A 318 -0.78 19.49 -23.57
N ARG A 319 -1.90 20.20 -23.79
CA ARG A 319 -3.05 19.66 -24.52
C ARG A 319 -2.63 19.06 -25.87
N GLY A 320 -2.94 17.79 -26.11
CA GLY A 320 -2.55 17.09 -27.35
C GLY A 320 -2.46 15.58 -27.20
N LEU A 321 -1.95 14.94 -28.27
CA LEU A 321 -1.75 13.49 -28.36
C LEU A 321 -0.26 13.17 -28.18
N TYR A 322 0.04 12.23 -27.27
CA TYR A 322 1.39 11.85 -26.89
C TYR A 322 1.58 10.34 -26.86
N ILE A 323 2.81 9.90 -26.97
CA ILE A 323 3.24 8.53 -26.67
C ILE A 323 3.94 8.56 -25.32
N MET A 324 3.43 7.81 -24.37
CA MET A 324 4.00 7.72 -23.01
C MET A 324 4.64 6.38 -22.79
N LYS A 325 5.88 6.39 -22.28
CA LYS A 325 6.55 5.18 -21.81
C LYS A 325 6.03 4.87 -20.40
N MET A 326 5.42 3.72 -20.26
CA MET A 326 4.88 3.24 -19.00
C MET A 326 5.99 2.65 -18.12
N ARG A 327 5.69 2.45 -16.83
CA ARG A 327 6.64 1.90 -15.85
C ARG A 327 7.09 0.47 -16.18
N ASP A 328 6.18 -0.32 -16.74
CA ASP A 328 6.44 -1.66 -17.25
C ASP A 328 7.29 -1.69 -18.55
N GLY A 329 7.76 -0.51 -18.98
CA GLY A 329 8.50 -0.34 -20.23
C GLY A 329 7.64 -0.29 -21.49
N SER A 330 6.33 -0.50 -21.39
CA SER A 330 5.40 -0.40 -22.52
C SER A 330 5.20 1.06 -22.94
N TYR A 331 4.68 1.26 -24.17
CA TYR A 331 4.34 2.57 -24.70
C TYR A 331 2.85 2.67 -24.94
N ARG A 332 2.22 3.74 -24.46
CA ARG A 332 0.79 3.99 -24.70
C ARG A 332 0.56 5.34 -25.37
N LYS A 333 -0.47 5.38 -26.19
CA LYS A 333 -0.96 6.60 -26.83
C LYS A 333 -1.96 7.29 -25.88
N VAL A 334 -1.67 8.52 -25.50
CA VAL A 334 -2.45 9.27 -24.49
C VAL A 334 -2.88 10.61 -25.06
N VAL A 335 -4.15 10.96 -24.85
CA VAL A 335 -4.69 12.29 -25.20
C VAL A 335 -4.75 13.14 -23.95
N VAL A 336 -3.99 14.23 -23.92
CA VAL A 336 -4.06 15.25 -22.89
C VAL A 336 -5.12 16.28 -23.33
N LYS A 337 -6.19 16.42 -22.55
CA LYS A 337 -7.32 17.33 -22.80
C LYS A 337 -7.08 18.71 -22.21
#